data_c531b51e6e34ebdc5ddb47b871c6843f
#
_entry.id   c531b51e6e34ebdc5ddb47b871c6843f
#
_cell.length_a   1.000
_cell.length_b   1.000
_cell.length_c   1.000
_cell.angle_alpha   90.00
_cell.angle_beta   90.00
_cell.angle_gamma   90.00
#
_symmetry.space_group_name_H-M   'P 1'
#
loop_
_entity.id
_entity.type
_entity.pdbx_description
1 polymer ?
#
loop_
_entity_poly.entity_id
_entity_poly.type
_entity_poly.pdbx_seq_one_letter_code
_entity_poly.pdbx_strand_id
1 'polypeptide(L)'
;MIIRKVKKEDLSQILDIYNQGIQDRIATLEVDPKDQEYIQIWYENHQGRYIAIVAENHQSEITGWACISSYNSRKAYYGVGEISVYIHKDYRGQKIGQQLLKELEIQAINNKFHKLVLFTFPFNVLGQGLYHKMGYREVGVFKNQGIIDGHFVDVMAMEKLIN
;
A
#
# COMPACT_ATOMS: atom_id res chain seq x y z
N MET A 1 11.69 10.73 -12.56
CA MET A 1 10.59 9.92 -12.00
C MET A 1 9.37 10.79 -11.80
N ILE A 2 8.20 10.29 -12.14
CA ILE A 2 6.91 10.99 -12.04
C ILE A 2 5.98 10.18 -11.15
N ILE A 3 5.28 10.85 -10.22
CA ILE A 3 4.17 10.26 -9.47
C ILE A 3 2.88 10.73 -10.11
N ARG A 4 2.00 9.82 -10.48
CA ARG A 4 0.72 10.12 -11.14
C ARG A 4 -0.36 9.11 -10.80
N LYS A 5 -1.61 9.43 -11.10
CA LYS A 5 -2.73 8.47 -11.01
C LYS A 5 -2.48 7.26 -11.90
N VAL A 6 -2.99 6.12 -11.44
CA VAL A 6 -3.00 4.87 -12.20
C VAL A 6 -3.85 5.01 -13.45
N LYS A 7 -3.34 4.47 -14.56
CA LYS A 7 -4.07 4.30 -15.82
C LYS A 7 -4.29 2.80 -16.07
N LYS A 8 -5.22 2.49 -16.95
CA LYS A 8 -5.53 1.10 -17.29
C LYS A 8 -4.32 0.34 -17.87
N GLU A 9 -3.46 1.05 -18.60
CA GLU A 9 -2.25 0.51 -19.21
C GLU A 9 -1.19 0.07 -18.18
N ASP A 10 -1.28 0.57 -16.95
CA ASP A 10 -0.33 0.26 -15.88
C ASP A 10 -0.63 -1.08 -15.19
N LEU A 11 -1.82 -1.64 -15.38
CA LEU A 11 -2.33 -2.74 -14.56
C LEU A 11 -1.46 -3.99 -14.61
N SER A 12 -0.89 -4.31 -15.75
CA SER A 12 0.01 -5.47 -15.87
C SER A 12 1.26 -5.31 -14.98
N GLN A 13 1.89 -4.15 -15.01
CA GLN A 13 3.07 -3.87 -14.19
C GLN A 13 2.72 -3.77 -12.70
N ILE A 14 1.57 -3.19 -12.36
CA ILE A 14 1.07 -3.13 -10.98
C ILE A 14 0.84 -4.53 -10.43
N LEU A 15 0.21 -5.41 -11.21
CA LEU A 15 -0.03 -6.80 -10.85
C LEU A 15 1.29 -7.55 -10.58
N ASP A 16 2.27 -7.38 -11.46
CA ASP A 16 3.60 -7.99 -11.30
C ASP A 16 4.26 -7.54 -10.00
N ILE A 17 4.23 -6.26 -9.68
CA ILE A 17 4.79 -5.71 -8.44
C ILE A 17 4.05 -6.26 -7.22
N TYR A 18 2.73 -6.33 -7.28
CA TYR A 18 1.94 -6.88 -6.18
C TYR A 18 2.27 -8.36 -5.93
N ASN A 19 2.34 -9.15 -7.00
CA ASN A 19 2.68 -10.57 -6.90
C ASN A 19 4.12 -10.79 -6.40
N GLN A 20 5.06 -9.91 -6.73
CA GLN A 20 6.39 -9.91 -6.08
C GLN A 20 6.27 -9.75 -4.57
N GLY A 21 5.46 -8.80 -4.11
CA GLY A 21 5.22 -8.57 -2.67
C GLY A 21 4.58 -9.77 -1.98
N ILE A 22 3.64 -10.44 -2.64
CA ILE A 22 3.00 -11.66 -2.13
C ILE A 22 4.04 -12.80 -2.00
N GLN A 23 4.85 -13.01 -3.03
CA GLN A 23 5.86 -14.07 -3.06
C GLN A 23 6.97 -13.84 -2.02
N ASP A 24 7.31 -12.60 -1.72
CA ASP A 24 8.34 -12.24 -0.73
C ASP A 24 7.96 -12.62 0.71
N ARG A 25 6.69 -12.84 1.02
CA ARG A 25 6.20 -13.26 2.35
C ARG A 25 6.52 -12.30 3.50
N ILE A 26 6.75 -11.02 3.23
CA ILE A 26 7.19 -10.05 4.26
C ILE A 26 6.30 -8.82 4.42
N ALA A 27 5.35 -8.59 3.51
CA ALA A 27 4.60 -7.34 3.48
C ALA A 27 3.07 -7.48 3.47
N THR A 28 2.52 -8.66 3.21
CA THR A 28 1.07 -8.86 3.09
C THR A 28 0.64 -10.23 3.60
N LEU A 29 -0.60 -10.31 4.13
CA LEU A 29 -1.27 -11.57 4.48
C LEU A 29 -1.81 -12.33 3.26
N GLU A 30 -1.75 -11.73 2.07
CA GLU A 30 -2.10 -12.45 0.85
C GLU A 30 -1.09 -13.58 0.59
N VAL A 31 -1.60 -14.76 0.27
CA VAL A 31 -0.80 -15.98 0.12
C VAL A 31 -0.66 -16.37 -1.35
N ASP A 32 -1.76 -16.26 -2.11
CA ASP A 32 -1.81 -16.67 -3.51
C ASP A 32 -1.63 -15.48 -4.44
N PRO A 33 -0.84 -15.61 -5.53
CA PRO A 33 -0.72 -14.58 -6.55
C PRO A 33 -2.10 -14.20 -7.12
N LYS A 34 -2.25 -12.95 -7.50
CA LYS A 34 -3.47 -12.42 -8.09
C LYS A 34 -3.40 -12.48 -9.62
N ASP A 35 -4.56 -12.41 -10.26
CA ASP A 35 -4.73 -12.50 -11.70
C ASP A 35 -5.26 -11.19 -12.33
N GLN A 36 -5.48 -11.22 -13.64
CA GLN A 36 -5.97 -10.07 -14.39
C GLN A 36 -7.37 -9.62 -13.96
N GLU A 37 -8.24 -10.53 -13.58
CA GLU A 37 -9.57 -10.20 -13.09
C GLU A 37 -9.50 -9.44 -11.77
N TYR A 38 -8.64 -9.89 -10.86
CA TYR A 38 -8.42 -9.20 -9.58
C TYR A 38 -7.95 -7.76 -9.78
N ILE A 39 -6.94 -7.54 -10.61
CA ILE A 39 -6.38 -6.21 -10.79
C ILE A 39 -7.35 -5.27 -11.53
N GLN A 40 -8.20 -5.79 -12.40
CA GLN A 40 -9.24 -5.01 -13.06
C GLN A 40 -10.27 -4.49 -12.04
N ILE A 41 -10.73 -5.34 -11.13
CA ILE A 41 -11.65 -4.97 -10.05
C ILE A 41 -10.99 -3.97 -9.10
N TRP A 42 -9.72 -4.20 -8.75
CA TRP A 42 -8.93 -3.27 -7.95
C TRP A 42 -8.86 -1.89 -8.61
N TYR A 43 -8.61 -1.84 -9.91
CA TYR A 43 -8.58 -0.58 -10.67
C TYR A 43 -9.92 0.16 -10.60
N GLU A 44 -11.02 -0.54 -10.82
CA GLU A 44 -12.37 0.03 -10.76
C GLU A 44 -12.69 0.61 -9.37
N ASN A 45 -12.24 -0.05 -8.31
CA ASN A 45 -12.43 0.38 -6.94
C ASN A 45 -11.57 1.59 -6.53
N HIS A 46 -10.60 1.98 -7.36
CA HIS A 46 -9.66 3.06 -7.07
C HIS A 46 -9.75 4.24 -8.06
N GLN A 47 -10.93 4.48 -8.65
CA GLN A 47 -11.16 5.57 -9.59
C GLN A 47 -11.80 6.82 -8.98
N GLY A 48 -12.24 6.74 -7.75
CA GLY A 48 -12.91 7.83 -7.05
C GLY A 48 -12.09 8.38 -5.89
N ARG A 49 -12.75 8.52 -4.75
CA ARG A 49 -12.17 8.98 -3.50
C ARG A 49 -11.03 8.08 -3.01
N TYR A 50 -11.18 6.79 -3.17
CA TYR A 50 -10.14 5.80 -2.94
C TYR A 50 -9.21 5.77 -4.15
N ILE A 51 -8.08 6.43 -4.02
CA ILE A 51 -7.18 6.69 -5.14
C ILE A 51 -6.02 5.69 -5.16
N ALA A 52 -5.52 5.41 -6.37
CA ALA A 52 -4.27 4.70 -6.58
C ALA A 52 -3.32 5.54 -7.44
N ILE A 53 -2.05 5.50 -7.10
CA ILE A 53 -0.97 6.23 -7.76
C ILE A 53 0.21 5.31 -8.07
N VAL A 54 0.97 5.67 -9.08
CA VAL A 54 2.17 4.96 -9.52
C VAL A 54 3.38 5.89 -9.53
N ALA A 55 4.56 5.30 -9.36
CA ALA A 55 5.83 5.92 -9.66
C ALA A 55 6.33 5.39 -11.01
N GLU A 56 6.51 6.28 -11.97
CA GLU A 56 6.96 5.98 -13.33
C GLU A 56 8.37 6.55 -13.54
N ASN A 57 9.29 5.74 -14.05
CA ASN A 57 10.64 6.18 -14.39
C ASN A 57 10.70 6.82 -15.80
N HIS A 58 11.89 7.23 -16.23
CA HIS A 58 12.09 7.88 -17.53
C HIS A 58 11.90 6.93 -18.73
N GLN A 59 11.91 5.62 -18.51
CA GLN A 59 11.64 4.60 -19.53
C GLN A 59 10.16 4.17 -19.57
N SER A 60 9.27 4.89 -18.87
CA SER A 60 7.86 4.55 -18.74
C SER A 60 7.58 3.22 -18.02
N GLU A 61 8.50 2.79 -17.18
CA GLU A 61 8.32 1.61 -16.34
C GLU A 61 7.72 2.01 -14.99
N ILE A 62 6.78 1.23 -14.50
CA ILE A 62 6.22 1.41 -13.16
C ILE A 62 7.17 0.78 -12.15
N THR A 63 7.71 1.61 -11.28
CA THR A 63 8.71 1.20 -10.26
C THR A 63 8.10 0.96 -8.89
N GLY A 64 6.86 1.40 -8.69
CA GLY A 64 6.10 1.19 -7.47
C GLY A 64 4.70 1.77 -7.58
N TRP A 65 3.84 1.41 -6.64
CA TRP A 65 2.48 1.94 -6.56
C TRP A 65 2.03 2.04 -5.10
N ALA A 66 1.04 2.89 -4.88
CA ALA A 66 0.39 3.05 -3.59
C ALA A 66 -1.10 3.32 -3.79
N CYS A 67 -1.91 2.94 -2.82
CA CYS A 67 -3.34 3.23 -2.86
C CYS A 67 -3.92 3.49 -1.47
N ILE A 68 -5.11 4.11 -1.46
CA ILE A 68 -5.97 4.25 -0.29
C ILE A 68 -7.20 3.40 -0.54
N SER A 69 -7.47 2.48 0.38
CA SER A 69 -8.67 1.63 0.37
C SER A 69 -9.57 1.95 1.55
N SER A 70 -10.80 1.49 1.51
CA SER A 70 -11.72 1.59 2.63
C SER A 70 -11.18 0.81 3.84
N TYR A 71 -11.06 1.48 4.97
CA TYR A 71 -10.68 0.82 6.23
C TYR A 71 -11.80 -0.05 6.78
N ASN A 72 -13.02 0.48 6.76
CA ASN A 72 -14.19 -0.20 7.32
C ASN A 72 -15.47 0.39 6.71
N SER A 73 -16.48 -0.43 6.50
CA SER A 73 -17.74 -0.02 5.88
C SER A 73 -18.65 0.84 6.78
N ARG A 74 -18.38 0.89 8.08
CA ARG A 74 -19.17 1.70 9.02
C ARG A 74 -18.95 3.18 8.74
N LYS A 75 -20.05 3.95 8.74
CA LYS A 75 -20.07 5.36 8.37
C LYS A 75 -19.12 6.23 9.20
N ALA A 76 -18.94 5.92 10.48
CA ALA A 76 -18.03 6.64 11.37
C ALA A 76 -16.55 6.54 10.95
N TYR A 77 -16.18 5.54 10.18
CA TYR A 77 -14.82 5.36 9.65
C TYR A 77 -14.58 6.01 8.28
N TYR A 78 -15.53 6.79 7.78
CA TYR A 78 -15.44 7.36 6.43
C TYR A 78 -14.17 8.19 6.20
N GLY A 79 -13.66 8.87 7.23
CA GLY A 79 -12.42 9.66 7.17
C GLY A 79 -11.14 8.87 7.44
N VAL A 80 -11.21 7.55 7.64
CA VAL A 80 -10.05 6.68 7.85
C VAL A 80 -9.77 5.89 6.57
N GLY A 81 -8.57 6.01 6.03
CA GLY A 81 -8.13 5.25 4.86
C GLY A 81 -7.07 4.21 5.24
N GLU A 82 -7.17 3.03 4.65
CA GLU A 82 -6.13 2.01 4.73
C GLU A 82 -5.21 2.15 3.53
N ILE A 83 -3.91 2.23 3.76
CA ILE A 83 -2.93 2.39 2.69
C ILE A 83 -2.17 1.11 2.41
N SER A 84 -1.79 0.95 1.13
CA SER A 84 -0.86 -0.07 0.67
C SER A 84 0.21 0.58 -0.19
N VAL A 85 1.47 0.12 -0.04
CA VAL A 85 2.62 0.60 -0.82
C VAL A 85 3.45 -0.61 -1.23
N TYR A 86 3.74 -0.72 -2.51
CA TYR A 86 4.56 -1.80 -3.05
C TYR A 86 5.58 -1.24 -4.04
N ILE A 87 6.84 -1.65 -3.90
CA ILE A 87 7.95 -1.23 -4.75
C ILE A 87 8.48 -2.44 -5.51
N HIS A 88 8.68 -2.27 -6.81
CA HIS A 88 9.31 -3.30 -7.64
C HIS A 88 10.68 -3.68 -7.05
N LYS A 89 10.97 -4.96 -6.98
CA LYS A 89 12.16 -5.50 -6.30
C LYS A 89 13.47 -4.85 -6.74
N ASP A 90 13.62 -4.55 -8.02
CA ASP A 90 14.85 -3.99 -8.59
C ASP A 90 15.01 -2.47 -8.33
N TYR A 91 13.96 -1.83 -7.82
CA TYR A 91 13.95 -0.40 -7.54
C TYR A 91 13.85 -0.06 -6.04
N ARG A 92 13.94 -1.07 -5.18
CA ARG A 92 13.93 -0.86 -3.71
C ARG A 92 15.17 -0.09 -3.24
N GLY A 93 15.06 0.64 -2.14
CA GLY A 93 16.15 1.43 -1.59
C GLY A 93 16.41 2.78 -2.30
N GLN A 94 15.59 3.16 -3.26
CA GLN A 94 15.74 4.39 -4.05
C GLN A 94 14.78 5.52 -3.61
N LYS A 95 14.23 5.43 -2.41
CA LYS A 95 13.31 6.42 -1.80
C LYS A 95 11.97 6.57 -2.53
N ILE A 96 11.60 5.63 -3.40
CA ILE A 96 10.34 5.65 -4.16
C ILE A 96 9.14 5.59 -3.21
N GLY A 97 9.21 4.75 -2.18
CA GLY A 97 8.16 4.64 -1.16
C GLY A 97 7.89 5.96 -0.43
N GLN A 98 8.93 6.73 -0.13
CA GLN A 98 8.76 8.05 0.49
C GLN A 98 8.03 9.03 -0.43
N GLN A 99 8.35 9.02 -1.71
CA GLN A 99 7.72 9.91 -2.69
C GLN A 99 6.25 9.51 -2.92
N LEU A 100 5.97 8.22 -3.03
CA LEU A 100 4.61 7.70 -3.13
C LEU A 100 3.78 8.08 -1.90
N LEU A 101 4.30 7.88 -0.69
CA LEU A 101 3.59 8.22 0.54
C LEU A 101 3.31 9.71 0.68
N LYS A 102 4.26 10.58 0.31
CA LYS A 102 4.05 12.03 0.32
C LYS A 102 2.90 12.44 -0.58
N GLU A 103 2.89 11.95 -1.81
CA GLU A 103 1.81 12.26 -2.75
C GLU A 103 0.48 11.67 -2.28
N LEU A 104 0.50 10.43 -1.77
CA LEU A 104 -0.70 9.78 -1.27
C LEU A 104 -1.35 10.55 -0.12
N GLU A 105 -0.55 11.11 0.79
CA GLU A 105 -1.03 11.95 1.89
C GLU A 105 -1.69 13.24 1.39
N ILE A 106 -1.11 13.89 0.39
CA ILE A 106 -1.70 15.08 -0.25
C ILE A 106 -3.07 14.71 -0.84
N GLN A 107 -3.13 13.62 -1.58
CA GLN A 107 -4.39 13.15 -2.18
C GLN A 107 -5.41 12.74 -1.12
N ALA A 108 -4.96 12.14 -0.01
CA ALA A 108 -5.83 11.78 1.10
C ALA A 108 -6.48 13.00 1.74
N ILE A 109 -5.71 14.05 2.01
CA ILE A 109 -6.23 15.31 2.56
C ILE A 109 -7.25 15.94 1.61
N ASN A 110 -6.92 15.99 0.32
CA ASN A 110 -7.83 16.53 -0.72
C ASN A 110 -9.14 15.73 -0.79
N ASN A 111 -9.10 14.44 -0.53
CA ASN A 111 -10.26 13.54 -0.53
C ASN A 111 -10.93 13.40 0.85
N LYS A 112 -10.63 14.30 1.80
CA LYS A 112 -11.28 14.41 3.10
C LYS A 112 -11.04 13.23 4.05
N PHE A 113 -9.89 12.57 3.91
CA PHE A 113 -9.39 11.69 4.95
C PHE A 113 -8.71 12.51 6.06
N HIS A 114 -8.87 12.10 7.30
CA HIS A 114 -8.18 12.71 8.44
C HIS A 114 -7.15 11.78 9.08
N LYS A 115 -7.15 10.51 8.68
CA LYS A 115 -6.28 9.49 9.23
C LYS A 115 -5.99 8.41 8.21
N LEU A 116 -4.73 7.96 8.17
CA LEU A 116 -4.30 6.81 7.41
C LEU A 116 -3.82 5.70 8.36
N VAL A 117 -4.20 4.47 8.06
CA VAL A 117 -3.77 3.28 8.78
C VAL A 117 -3.11 2.31 7.81
N LEU A 118 -2.23 1.48 8.32
CA LEU A 118 -1.62 0.39 7.56
C LEU A 118 -1.40 -0.82 8.47
N PHE A 119 -1.26 -1.97 7.84
CA PHE A 119 -0.92 -3.21 8.49
C PHE A 119 0.35 -3.77 7.86
N THR A 120 1.28 -4.19 8.70
CA THR A 120 2.56 -4.77 8.26
C THR A 120 2.97 -5.87 9.23
N PHE A 121 3.98 -6.65 8.87
CA PHE A 121 4.51 -7.64 9.80
C PHE A 121 5.54 -7.01 10.76
N PRO A 122 5.59 -7.45 12.04
CA PRO A 122 6.61 -6.96 12.98
C PRO A 122 8.04 -7.22 12.51
N PHE A 123 8.27 -8.23 11.69
CA PHE A 123 9.58 -8.55 11.13
C PHE A 123 9.93 -7.77 9.83
N ASN A 124 8.99 -7.01 9.28
CA ASN A 124 9.25 -6.15 8.12
C ASN A 124 9.93 -4.85 8.56
N VAL A 125 11.19 -4.94 8.90
CA VAL A 125 11.98 -3.82 9.45
C VAL A 125 12.13 -2.68 8.45
N LEU A 126 12.33 -3.00 7.18
CA LEU A 126 12.47 -1.97 6.12
C LEU A 126 11.16 -1.19 5.92
N GLY A 127 10.02 -1.87 5.89
CA GLY A 127 8.72 -1.23 5.81
C GLY A 127 8.43 -0.33 7.01
N GLN A 128 8.67 -0.82 8.21
CA GLN A 128 8.51 -0.04 9.44
C GLN A 128 9.41 1.20 9.45
N GLY A 129 10.66 1.07 9.02
CA GLY A 129 11.59 2.20 8.92
C GLY A 129 11.07 3.29 7.99
N LEU A 130 10.50 2.92 6.85
CA LEU A 130 9.84 3.86 5.93
C LEU A 130 8.67 4.57 6.62
N TYR A 131 7.77 3.83 7.25
CA TYR A 131 6.58 4.38 7.88
C TYR A 131 6.91 5.28 9.07
N HIS A 132 7.84 4.88 9.94
CA HIS A 132 8.33 5.75 11.03
C HIS A 132 8.91 7.06 10.50
N LYS A 133 9.73 6.98 9.46
CA LYS A 133 10.31 8.17 8.82
C LYS A 133 9.24 9.12 8.26
N MET A 134 8.13 8.57 7.79
CA MET A 134 6.99 9.34 7.28
C MET A 134 6.01 9.80 8.37
N GLY A 135 6.32 9.54 9.64
CA GLY A 135 5.53 10.02 10.78
C GLY A 135 4.41 9.10 11.23
N TYR A 136 4.40 7.86 10.76
CA TYR A 136 3.46 6.84 11.27
C TYR A 136 3.94 6.33 12.63
N ARG A 137 3.00 6.12 13.53
CA ARG A 137 3.25 5.52 14.84
C ARG A 137 2.73 4.08 14.91
N GLU A 138 3.35 3.28 15.73
CA GLU A 138 2.87 1.94 16.06
C GLU A 138 1.62 2.03 16.95
N VAL A 139 0.55 1.34 16.55
CA VAL A 139 -0.69 1.24 17.34
C VAL A 139 -0.61 0.03 18.27
N GLY A 140 -0.22 -1.12 17.73
CA GLY A 140 -0.12 -2.36 18.46
C GLY A 140 0.08 -3.55 17.53
N VAL A 141 0.19 -4.74 18.11
CA VAL A 141 0.42 -5.98 17.39
C VAL A 141 -0.71 -6.96 17.69
N PHE A 142 -1.36 -7.44 16.63
CA PHE A 142 -2.29 -8.57 16.71
C PHE A 142 -1.49 -9.88 16.72
N LYS A 143 -1.61 -10.65 17.78
CA LYS A 143 -0.91 -11.94 17.90
C LYS A 143 -1.63 -13.03 17.11
N ASN A 144 -0.87 -13.86 16.38
CA ASN A 144 -1.41 -14.98 15.59
C ASN A 144 -2.58 -14.56 14.71
N GLN A 145 -2.43 -13.43 14.03
CA GLN A 145 -3.50 -12.81 13.23
C GLN A 145 -3.81 -13.59 11.96
N GLY A 146 -2.81 -14.23 11.38
CA GLY A 146 -2.97 -15.02 10.17
C GLY A 146 -2.09 -16.27 10.17
N ILE A 147 -2.23 -17.06 9.12
CA ILE A 147 -1.41 -18.26 8.87
C ILE A 147 -0.81 -18.14 7.47
N ILE A 148 0.50 -18.23 7.37
CA ILE A 148 1.24 -18.24 6.11
C ILE A 148 2.17 -19.46 6.13
N ASP A 149 2.08 -20.29 5.09
CA ASP A 149 2.90 -21.50 4.92
C ASP A 149 2.91 -22.38 6.18
N GLY A 150 1.76 -22.51 6.84
CA GLY A 150 1.57 -23.35 8.03
C GLY A 150 2.04 -22.72 9.35
N HIS A 151 2.47 -21.46 9.35
CA HIS A 151 2.93 -20.75 10.55
C HIS A 151 2.03 -19.58 10.91
N PHE A 152 1.76 -19.39 12.20
CA PHE A 152 1.10 -18.20 12.67
C PHE A 152 1.97 -16.97 12.46
N VAL A 153 1.36 -15.88 12.05
CA VAL A 153 2.02 -14.57 11.89
C VAL A 153 1.28 -13.49 12.65
N ASP A 154 2.06 -12.62 13.28
CA ASP A 154 1.54 -11.43 13.94
C ASP A 154 1.40 -10.29 12.92
N VAL A 155 0.47 -9.36 13.16
CA VAL A 155 0.28 -8.18 12.33
C VAL A 155 0.37 -6.93 13.19
N MET A 156 1.22 -6.00 12.79
CA MET A 156 1.36 -4.69 13.41
C MET A 156 0.47 -3.68 12.69
N ALA A 157 -0.31 -2.93 13.44
CA ALA A 157 -1.03 -1.77 12.94
C ALA A 157 -0.21 -0.51 13.18
N MET A 158 -0.14 0.35 12.18
CA MET A 158 0.46 1.69 12.25
C MET A 158 -0.52 2.74 11.75
N GLU A 159 -0.41 3.96 12.22
CA GLU A 159 -1.33 5.04 11.86
C GLU A 159 -0.64 6.40 11.81
N LYS A 160 -1.25 7.30 11.05
CA LYS A 160 -0.87 8.72 11.00
C LYS A 160 -2.11 9.61 10.90
N LEU A 161 -2.22 10.61 11.76
CA LEU A 161 -3.20 11.68 11.58
C LEU A 161 -2.71 12.63 10.49
N ILE A 162 -3.59 12.93 9.55
CA ILE A 162 -3.30 13.81 8.41
C ILE A 162 -4.37 14.89 8.34
N ASN A 163 -4.01 16.12 8.55
CA ASN A 163 -4.94 17.25 8.42
C ASN A 163 -4.24 18.55 8.12
#